data_6ccc41f6ca6d26d187c213f1019a8ebc
#
_entry.id   6ccc41f6ca6d26d187c213f1019a8ebc
#
_cell.length_a   1.000
_cell.length_b   1.000
_cell.length_c   1.000
_cell.angle_alpha   90.00
_cell.angle_beta   90.00
_cell.angle_gamma   90.00
#
_symmetry.space_group_name_H-M   'P 1'
#
loop_
_entity.id
_entity.type
_entity.pdbx_description
1 polymer ?
#
loop_
_entity_poly.entity_id
_entity_poly.type
_entity_poly.pdbx_seq_one_letter_code
_entity_poly.pdbx_strand_id
1 'polypeptide(L)'
;IHPNDVQLFSDAQFQSRLIESPDDSHPVPEPFDPSTKTEWSPVWSLRDKRFKHLPTGLLYFFYGGFHTDSNGCAAGNTREEAIVQGFLELVERDAYAIWWYNRLQRAELDLGQFDDSYIRDLQTQFADAGRRLWVLDVTSDLGIPTYVSVMHWMQNGHENIEFGSGAHFDRRIALLRSLTELTQFMSIGMMGGGSGEKPSLDGINPLRLEDYPFLIPSDTPILPPAPG
;
A
#
# COMPACT_ATOMS: atom_id res chain seq x y z
N ILE A 1 22.33 7.69 -11.33
CA ILE A 1 21.76 8.15 -10.04
C ILE A 1 22.49 7.40 -8.97
N HIS A 2 23.04 8.08 -7.99
CA HIS A 2 23.69 7.43 -6.86
C HIS A 2 22.63 6.73 -5.98
N PRO A 3 22.87 5.52 -5.43
CA PRO A 3 21.88 4.85 -4.59
C PRO A 3 21.37 5.70 -3.42
N ASN A 4 22.20 6.50 -2.79
CA ASN A 4 21.82 7.41 -1.71
C ASN A 4 20.85 8.52 -2.16
N ASP A 5 20.73 8.77 -3.48
CA ASP A 5 19.76 9.73 -4.02
C ASP A 5 18.35 9.14 -4.19
N VAL A 6 18.20 7.82 -4.01
CA VAL A 6 16.94 7.09 -4.18
C VAL A 6 16.55 6.28 -2.95
N GLN A 7 17.51 5.92 -2.11
CA GLN A 7 17.28 5.28 -0.82
C GLN A 7 17.37 6.34 0.29
N LEU A 8 16.27 7.05 0.52
CA LEU A 8 16.20 8.21 1.41
C LEU A 8 15.94 7.81 2.88
N PHE A 9 16.75 6.90 3.41
CA PHE A 9 16.72 6.57 4.83
C PHE A 9 17.55 7.56 5.65
N SER A 10 17.05 7.92 6.82
CA SER A 10 17.78 8.74 7.77
C SER A 10 18.88 7.95 8.48
N ASP A 11 19.87 8.65 9.03
CA ASP A 11 20.92 8.02 9.85
C ASP A 11 20.33 7.21 11.02
N ALA A 12 19.24 7.69 11.62
CA ALA A 12 18.55 6.98 12.70
C ALA A 12 17.95 5.65 12.21
N GLN A 13 17.36 5.61 11.01
CA GLN A 13 16.83 4.37 10.42
C GLN A 13 17.95 3.37 10.10
N PHE A 14 19.07 3.83 9.56
CA PHE A 14 20.23 2.96 9.35
C PHE A 14 20.82 2.42 10.66
N GLN A 15 20.79 3.20 11.75
CA GLN A 15 21.27 2.77 13.06
C GLN A 15 20.30 1.80 13.74
N SER A 16 18.98 2.03 13.65
CA SER A 16 17.96 1.17 14.24
C SER A 16 17.93 -0.22 13.58
N ARG A 17 18.32 -0.34 12.32
CA ARG A 17 18.44 -1.60 11.59
C ARG A 17 19.20 -2.68 12.38
N LEU A 18 20.28 -2.31 13.02
CA LEU A 18 21.15 -3.24 13.76
C LEU A 18 20.56 -3.68 15.11
N ILE A 19 19.56 -2.94 15.60
CA ILE A 19 18.95 -3.16 16.93
C ILE A 19 17.66 -3.96 16.82
N GLU A 20 16.84 -3.67 15.80
CA GLU A 20 15.46 -4.17 15.70
C GLU A 20 15.32 -5.53 15.02
N SER A 21 16.27 -5.89 14.16
CA SER A 21 16.26 -7.18 13.45
C SER A 21 17.68 -7.65 13.16
N PRO A 22 18.21 -8.59 13.96
CA PRO A 22 19.51 -9.20 13.67
C PRO A 22 19.50 -10.13 12.44
N ASP A 23 18.33 -10.48 11.93
CA ASP A 23 18.16 -11.24 10.70
C ASP A 23 18.03 -10.30 9.49
N ASP A 24 18.33 -10.81 8.29
CA ASP A 24 18.35 -10.04 7.04
C ASP A 24 16.96 -9.55 6.57
N SER A 25 15.91 -9.63 7.40
CA SER A 25 14.54 -9.27 7.06
C SER A 25 14.20 -7.78 7.26
N HIS A 26 15.16 -6.96 7.68
CA HIS A 26 14.89 -5.55 7.96
C HIS A 26 14.64 -4.73 6.68
N PRO A 27 13.56 -3.91 6.62
CA PRO A 27 13.23 -3.13 5.44
C PRO A 27 14.25 -2.04 5.08
N VAL A 28 15.11 -1.64 6.02
CA VAL A 28 16.19 -0.68 5.76
C VAL A 28 17.43 -1.45 5.34
N PRO A 29 17.90 -1.31 4.08
CA PRO A 29 19.08 -2.00 3.59
C PRO A 29 20.35 -1.49 4.25
N GLU A 30 21.46 -2.18 4.02
CA GLU A 30 22.77 -1.63 4.36
C GLU A 30 23.08 -0.35 3.57
N PRO A 31 23.81 0.61 4.18
CA PRO A 31 24.29 1.76 3.44
C PRO A 31 25.09 1.32 2.20
N PHE A 32 24.86 1.99 1.10
CA PHE A 32 25.56 1.69 -0.14
C PHE A 32 27.06 1.90 0.00
N ASP A 33 27.85 0.84 -0.24
CA ASP A 33 29.30 0.91 -0.30
C ASP A 33 29.77 1.19 -1.74
N PRO A 34 30.31 2.38 -2.04
CA PRO A 34 30.78 2.72 -3.39
C PRO A 34 32.00 1.91 -3.83
N SER A 35 32.67 1.17 -2.93
CA SER A 35 33.77 0.26 -3.28
C SER A 35 33.28 -1.10 -3.83
N THR A 36 32.01 -1.44 -3.59
CA THR A 36 31.41 -2.69 -4.05
C THR A 36 31.12 -2.61 -5.55
N LYS A 37 31.57 -3.62 -6.30
CA LYS A 37 31.27 -3.75 -7.72
C LYS A 37 29.79 -4.06 -7.89
N THR A 38 29.06 -3.12 -8.51
CA THR A 38 27.61 -3.19 -8.69
C THR A 38 27.25 -3.12 -10.16
N GLU A 39 26.28 -3.91 -10.59
CA GLU A 39 25.71 -3.81 -11.94
C GLU A 39 24.69 -2.68 -12.02
N TRP A 40 24.62 -2.03 -13.19
CA TRP A 40 23.78 -0.87 -13.45
C TRP A 40 22.90 -1.11 -14.66
N SER A 41 21.61 -0.87 -14.53
CA SER A 41 20.62 -0.96 -15.61
C SER A 41 20.15 0.43 -16.07
N PRO A 42 19.94 0.62 -17.37
CA PRO A 42 19.40 1.87 -17.89
C PRO A 42 17.90 1.98 -17.56
N VAL A 43 17.49 3.17 -17.09
CA VAL A 43 16.10 3.55 -16.84
C VAL A 43 15.80 4.87 -17.56
N TRP A 44 14.59 5.00 -18.11
CA TRP A 44 14.16 6.22 -18.75
C TRP A 44 13.55 7.19 -17.74
N SER A 45 14.14 8.36 -17.56
CA SER A 45 13.56 9.44 -16.73
C SER A 45 12.50 10.19 -17.53
N LEU A 46 11.22 10.05 -17.14
CA LEU A 46 10.12 10.80 -17.74
C LEU A 46 10.29 12.31 -17.54
N ARG A 47 10.77 12.73 -16.37
CA ARG A 47 11.02 14.14 -16.04
C ARG A 47 12.13 14.74 -16.90
N ASP A 48 13.28 14.06 -16.96
CA ASP A 48 14.48 14.60 -17.58
C ASP A 48 14.60 14.21 -19.06
N LYS A 49 13.69 13.37 -19.57
CA LYS A 49 13.61 12.86 -20.94
C LYS A 49 14.95 12.30 -21.46
N ARG A 50 15.61 11.53 -20.61
CA ARG A 50 16.90 10.88 -20.91
C ARG A 50 17.08 9.59 -20.12
N PHE A 51 17.97 8.74 -20.60
CA PHE A 51 18.39 7.58 -19.83
C PHE A 51 19.24 7.99 -18.61
N LYS A 52 18.98 7.35 -17.52
CA LYS A 52 19.77 7.32 -16.30
C LYS A 52 20.12 5.87 -15.98
N HIS A 53 21.01 5.64 -15.05
CA HIS A 53 21.34 4.30 -14.58
C HIS A 53 21.04 4.19 -13.10
N LEU A 54 20.45 3.08 -12.71
CA LEU A 54 20.24 2.66 -11.34
C LEU A 54 20.94 1.32 -11.10
N PRO A 55 21.37 1.03 -9.87
CA PRO A 55 21.79 -0.31 -9.52
C PRO A 55 20.74 -1.34 -9.92
N THR A 56 21.15 -2.39 -10.62
CA THR A 56 20.23 -3.42 -11.14
C THR A 56 19.41 -4.05 -10.03
N GLY A 57 20.00 -4.22 -8.84
CA GLY A 57 19.33 -4.77 -7.66
C GLY A 57 18.19 -3.88 -7.09
N LEU A 58 18.07 -2.61 -7.48
CA LEU A 58 16.92 -1.76 -7.14
C LEU A 58 15.75 -1.93 -8.12
N LEU A 59 15.95 -2.65 -9.23
CA LEU A 59 14.94 -2.79 -10.28
C LEU A 59 14.38 -4.22 -10.36
N TYR A 60 15.14 -5.20 -9.90
CA TYR A 60 14.78 -6.61 -10.05
C TYR A 60 14.81 -7.30 -8.70
N PHE A 61 13.73 -8.02 -8.38
CA PHE A 61 13.62 -8.81 -7.16
C PHE A 61 14.73 -9.86 -7.07
N PHE A 62 15.20 -10.07 -5.87
CA PHE A 62 16.22 -11.09 -5.54
C PHE A 62 17.58 -10.90 -6.24
N TYR A 63 17.91 -9.70 -6.66
CA TYR A 63 19.14 -9.38 -7.34
C TYR A 63 20.04 -8.45 -6.53
N GLY A 64 21.26 -8.86 -6.26
CA GLY A 64 22.35 -7.98 -5.80
C GLY A 64 22.27 -7.41 -4.39
N GLY A 65 21.46 -8.00 -3.49
CA GLY A 65 21.43 -7.60 -2.07
C GLY A 65 20.79 -6.24 -1.78
N PHE A 66 20.12 -5.62 -2.74
CA PHE A 66 19.29 -4.43 -2.51
C PHE A 66 17.88 -4.82 -2.08
N HIS A 67 17.29 -4.00 -1.23
CA HIS A 67 15.87 -4.11 -0.95
C HIS A 67 15.07 -3.58 -2.15
N THR A 68 14.25 -4.42 -2.73
CA THR A 68 13.41 -4.09 -3.89
C THR A 68 11.97 -4.46 -3.55
N ASP A 69 11.06 -3.53 -3.75
CA ASP A 69 9.63 -3.74 -3.61
C ASP A 69 8.90 -3.62 -4.96
N SER A 70 7.59 -3.83 -4.95
CA SER A 70 6.75 -3.72 -6.15
C SER A 70 6.18 -2.33 -6.38
N ASN A 71 6.49 -1.35 -5.55
CA ASN A 71 5.89 -0.02 -5.66
C ASN A 71 6.22 0.62 -7.01
N GLY A 72 5.17 0.97 -7.75
CA GLY A 72 5.26 1.51 -9.10
C GLY A 72 5.50 0.47 -10.20
N CYS A 73 5.52 -0.83 -9.87
CA CYS A 73 5.56 -1.90 -10.86
C CYS A 73 4.16 -2.12 -11.45
N ALA A 74 4.06 -2.02 -12.76
CA ALA A 74 2.78 -2.20 -13.44
C ALA A 74 2.91 -2.80 -14.82
N ALA A 75 1.84 -3.41 -15.30
CA ALA A 75 1.67 -3.92 -16.64
C ALA A 75 0.56 -3.17 -17.38
N GLY A 76 0.58 -3.22 -18.71
CA GLY A 76 -0.45 -2.66 -19.57
C GLY A 76 -0.39 -3.26 -20.95
N ASN A 77 -1.46 -3.11 -21.73
CA ASN A 77 -1.50 -3.56 -23.12
C ASN A 77 -0.59 -2.71 -24.02
N THR A 78 -0.29 -1.49 -23.58
CA THR A 78 0.68 -0.59 -24.19
C THR A 78 1.67 -0.09 -23.15
N ARG A 79 2.81 0.41 -23.61
CA ARG A 79 3.81 1.03 -22.71
C ARG A 79 3.24 2.23 -21.96
N GLU A 80 2.45 3.05 -22.62
CA GLU A 80 1.82 4.24 -22.07
C GLU A 80 0.82 3.86 -20.96
N GLU A 81 0.04 2.81 -21.17
CA GLU A 81 -0.86 2.26 -20.15
C GLU A 81 -0.07 1.76 -18.94
N ALA A 82 1.00 0.98 -19.14
CA ALA A 82 1.86 0.52 -18.05
C ALA A 82 2.46 1.67 -17.25
N ILE A 83 2.91 2.75 -17.91
CA ILE A 83 3.43 3.95 -17.26
C ILE A 83 2.35 4.62 -16.39
N VAL A 84 1.13 4.76 -16.92
CA VAL A 84 0.01 5.36 -16.16
C VAL A 84 -0.35 4.48 -14.95
N GLN A 85 -0.39 3.17 -15.12
CA GLN A 85 -0.69 2.25 -14.01
C GLN A 85 0.40 2.31 -12.92
N GLY A 86 1.69 2.31 -13.29
CA GLY A 86 2.79 2.45 -12.33
C GLY A 86 2.77 3.80 -11.61
N PHE A 87 2.42 4.88 -12.31
CA PHE A 87 2.23 6.18 -11.68
C PHE A 87 1.07 6.19 -10.67
N LEU A 88 -0.08 5.60 -11.04
CA LEU A 88 -1.24 5.51 -10.14
C LEU A 88 -0.94 4.65 -8.91
N GLU A 89 -0.16 3.59 -9.07
CA GLU A 89 0.29 2.79 -7.93
C GLU A 89 1.18 3.62 -6.98
N LEU A 90 2.11 4.42 -7.49
CA LEU A 90 2.92 5.31 -6.64
C LEU A 90 2.07 6.33 -5.90
N VAL A 91 1.05 6.92 -6.56
CA VAL A 91 0.09 7.83 -5.92
C VAL A 91 -0.67 7.11 -4.80
N GLU A 92 -1.08 5.88 -5.05
CA GLU A 92 -1.78 5.05 -4.07
C GLU A 92 -0.91 4.79 -2.84
N ARG A 93 0.32 4.33 -3.06
CA ARG A 93 1.27 4.02 -1.97
C ARG A 93 1.66 5.25 -1.16
N ASP A 94 1.85 6.40 -1.83
CA ASP A 94 2.13 7.67 -1.17
C ASP A 94 0.96 8.11 -0.27
N ALA A 95 -0.26 8.15 -0.81
CA ALA A 95 -1.45 8.54 -0.06
C ALA A 95 -1.72 7.56 1.11
N TYR A 96 -1.56 6.25 0.87
CA TYR A 96 -1.69 5.22 1.90
C TYR A 96 -0.66 5.42 3.02
N ALA A 97 0.62 5.65 2.67
CA ALA A 97 1.69 5.87 3.63
C ALA A 97 1.47 7.15 4.46
N ILE A 98 1.08 8.26 3.81
CA ILE A 98 0.74 9.50 4.50
C ILE A 98 -0.38 9.25 5.52
N TRP A 99 -1.44 8.58 5.13
CA TRP A 99 -2.56 8.24 6.02
C TRP A 99 -2.11 7.34 7.17
N TRP A 100 -1.42 6.24 6.88
CA TRP A 100 -1.05 5.21 7.84
C TRP A 100 -0.04 5.70 8.88
N TYR A 101 1.09 6.25 8.43
CA TYR A 101 2.17 6.65 9.33
C TYR A 101 1.85 7.89 10.16
N ASN A 102 1.02 8.78 9.65
CA ASN A 102 0.57 9.95 10.39
C ASN A 102 -0.74 9.71 11.16
N ARG A 103 -1.32 8.49 11.09
CA ARG A 103 -2.56 8.12 11.78
C ARG A 103 -3.70 9.11 11.53
N LEU A 104 -3.87 9.53 10.28
CA LEU A 104 -4.82 10.57 9.91
C LEU A 104 -6.24 10.03 9.96
N GLN A 105 -7.12 10.66 10.71
CA GLN A 105 -8.55 10.38 10.62
C GLN A 105 -9.11 10.88 9.29
N ARG A 106 -9.89 10.05 8.62
CA ARG A 106 -10.47 10.31 7.30
C ARG A 106 -11.97 10.11 7.31
N ALA A 107 -12.65 10.85 6.43
CA ALA A 107 -14.08 10.70 6.26
C ALA A 107 -14.43 9.38 5.57
N GLU A 108 -15.59 8.85 5.90
CA GLU A 108 -16.17 7.73 5.15
C GLU A 108 -16.60 8.19 3.75
N LEU A 109 -16.27 7.39 2.76
CA LEU A 109 -16.79 7.57 1.41
C LEU A 109 -18.23 7.04 1.37
N ASP A 110 -19.18 7.90 1.03
CA ASP A 110 -20.55 7.46 0.79
C ASP A 110 -20.63 6.59 -0.46
N LEU A 111 -20.78 5.29 -0.27
CA LEU A 111 -20.90 4.33 -1.36
C LEU A 111 -22.22 4.44 -2.14
N GLY A 112 -23.24 5.06 -1.54
CA GLY A 112 -24.54 5.30 -2.19
C GLY A 112 -24.47 6.28 -3.36
N GLN A 113 -23.43 7.11 -3.43
CA GLN A 113 -23.22 8.03 -4.55
C GLN A 113 -22.73 7.32 -5.85
N PHE A 114 -22.32 6.05 -5.73
CA PHE A 114 -21.92 5.24 -6.88
C PHE A 114 -23.11 4.35 -7.28
N ASP A 115 -23.73 4.63 -8.40
CA ASP A 115 -24.83 3.79 -8.93
C ASP A 115 -24.25 2.52 -9.58
N ASP A 116 -23.79 1.60 -8.74
CA ASP A 116 -23.11 0.38 -9.14
C ASP A 116 -23.69 -0.84 -8.41
N SER A 117 -24.23 -1.79 -9.17
CA SER A 117 -24.83 -3.00 -8.61
C SER A 117 -23.79 -3.90 -7.93
N TYR A 118 -22.57 -3.97 -8.47
CA TYR A 118 -21.51 -4.78 -7.87
C TYR A 118 -21.16 -4.29 -6.46
N ILE A 119 -21.07 -2.96 -6.27
CA ILE A 119 -20.79 -2.37 -4.96
C ILE A 119 -21.89 -2.69 -3.97
N ARG A 120 -23.16 -2.55 -4.38
CA ARG A 120 -24.33 -2.88 -3.55
C ARG A 120 -24.39 -4.37 -3.18
N ASP A 121 -24.14 -5.24 -4.16
CA ASP A 121 -24.13 -6.69 -3.94
C ASP A 121 -23.01 -7.09 -2.97
N LEU A 122 -21.83 -6.49 -3.10
CA LEU A 122 -20.69 -6.73 -2.23
C LEU A 122 -20.98 -6.28 -0.77
N GLN A 123 -21.56 -5.09 -0.59
CA GLN A 123 -21.99 -4.61 0.73
C GLN A 123 -22.99 -5.58 1.37
N THR A 124 -23.96 -6.05 0.61
CA THR A 124 -24.98 -7.00 1.08
C THR A 124 -24.32 -8.32 1.50
N GLN A 125 -23.47 -8.89 0.64
CA GLN A 125 -22.78 -10.16 0.92
C GLN A 125 -21.90 -10.07 2.19
N PHE A 126 -21.21 -8.96 2.39
CA PHE A 126 -20.41 -8.78 3.61
C PHE A 126 -21.28 -8.62 4.85
N ALA A 127 -22.36 -7.85 4.77
CA ALA A 127 -23.29 -7.70 5.87
C ALA A 127 -23.94 -9.05 6.27
N ASP A 128 -24.38 -9.85 5.29
CA ASP A 128 -24.93 -11.18 5.51
C ASP A 128 -23.92 -12.16 6.15
N ALA A 129 -22.62 -11.96 5.84
CA ALA A 129 -21.53 -12.71 6.45
C ALA A 129 -21.09 -12.15 7.83
N GLY A 130 -21.80 -11.18 8.41
CA GLY A 130 -21.47 -10.54 9.67
C GLY A 130 -20.18 -9.70 9.61
N ARG A 131 -19.82 -9.19 8.45
CA ARG A 131 -18.63 -8.36 8.22
C ARG A 131 -19.05 -6.94 8.00
N ARG A 132 -18.33 -6.01 8.63
CA ARG A 132 -18.54 -4.57 8.46
C ARG A 132 -17.54 -4.04 7.45
N LEU A 133 -18.02 -3.40 6.39
CA LEU A 133 -17.23 -2.74 5.35
C LEU A 133 -17.45 -1.22 5.43
N TRP A 134 -16.37 -0.47 5.35
CA TRP A 134 -16.40 0.95 5.08
C TRP A 134 -15.21 1.34 4.20
N VAL A 135 -15.26 2.52 3.61
CA VAL A 135 -14.20 3.01 2.73
C VAL A 135 -13.79 4.42 3.20
N LEU A 136 -12.51 4.64 3.33
CA LEU A 136 -11.93 5.92 3.70
C LEU A 136 -11.42 6.67 2.46
N ASP A 137 -11.71 7.95 2.36
CA ASP A 137 -11.10 8.82 1.35
C ASP A 137 -9.74 9.31 1.85
N VAL A 138 -8.68 8.72 1.33
CA VAL A 138 -7.29 9.06 1.67
C VAL A 138 -6.61 9.91 0.59
N THR A 139 -7.39 10.48 -0.33
CA THR A 139 -6.89 11.37 -1.39
C THR A 139 -5.93 12.41 -0.80
N SER A 140 -4.72 12.47 -1.37
CA SER A 140 -3.67 13.42 -0.97
C SER A 140 -3.83 14.77 -1.70
N ASP A 141 -2.88 15.67 -1.49
CA ASP A 141 -2.79 16.97 -2.17
C ASP A 141 -2.62 16.88 -3.69
N LEU A 142 -2.26 15.70 -4.20
CA LEU A 142 -2.24 15.43 -5.64
C LEU A 142 -3.64 15.46 -6.27
N GLY A 143 -4.71 15.38 -5.47
CA GLY A 143 -6.09 15.45 -5.93
C GLY A 143 -6.52 14.25 -6.80
N ILE A 144 -5.74 13.17 -6.82
CA ILE A 144 -6.09 11.93 -7.50
C ILE A 144 -6.87 11.04 -6.54
N PRO A 145 -8.12 10.66 -6.86
CA PRO A 145 -8.94 9.82 -5.99
C PRO A 145 -8.20 8.58 -5.54
N THR A 146 -8.04 8.45 -4.22
CA THR A 146 -7.37 7.32 -3.58
C THR A 146 -8.19 6.89 -2.37
N TYR A 147 -8.56 5.61 -2.34
CA TYR A 147 -9.43 5.06 -1.32
C TYR A 147 -8.82 3.85 -0.64
N VAL A 148 -9.16 3.69 0.64
CA VAL A 148 -8.83 2.49 1.42
C VAL A 148 -10.13 1.86 1.88
N SER A 149 -10.40 0.66 1.40
CA SER A 149 -11.49 -0.19 1.88
C SER A 149 -11.01 -0.94 3.12
N VAL A 150 -11.80 -0.87 4.18
CA VAL A 150 -11.53 -1.56 5.45
C VAL A 150 -12.67 -2.52 5.73
N MET A 151 -12.34 -3.75 6.05
CA MET A 151 -13.29 -4.75 6.49
C MET A 151 -12.93 -5.26 7.86
N HIS A 152 -13.92 -5.32 8.73
CA HIS A 152 -13.80 -5.76 10.11
C HIS A 152 -14.80 -6.84 10.44
N TRP A 153 -14.37 -7.88 11.16
CA TRP A 153 -15.27 -8.93 11.71
C TRP A 153 -14.67 -9.61 12.92
N MET A 154 -15.53 -10.21 13.71
CA MET A 154 -15.13 -11.09 14.84
C MET A 154 -15.25 -12.55 14.41
N GLN A 155 -14.24 -13.35 14.69
CA GLN A 155 -14.25 -14.79 14.43
C GLN A 155 -13.57 -15.53 15.57
N ASN A 156 -14.30 -16.46 16.20
CA ASN A 156 -13.79 -17.27 17.34
C ASN A 156 -13.22 -16.42 18.48
N GLY A 157 -13.80 -15.24 18.75
CA GLY A 157 -13.33 -14.29 19.76
C GLY A 157 -12.13 -13.45 19.36
N HIS A 158 -11.64 -13.60 18.13
CA HIS A 158 -10.56 -12.80 17.57
C HIS A 158 -11.09 -11.71 16.65
N GLU A 159 -10.53 -10.51 16.77
CA GLU A 159 -10.77 -9.40 15.88
C GLU A 159 -9.95 -9.59 14.59
N ASN A 160 -10.58 -9.33 13.44
CA ASN A 160 -9.94 -9.41 12.15
C ASN A 160 -10.20 -8.12 11.40
N ILE A 161 -9.16 -7.57 10.79
CA ILE A 161 -9.19 -6.37 9.99
C ILE A 161 -8.42 -6.65 8.71
N GLU A 162 -9.02 -6.35 7.57
CA GLU A 162 -8.40 -6.46 6.25
C GLU A 162 -8.54 -5.14 5.50
N PHE A 163 -7.60 -4.88 4.62
CA PHE A 163 -7.53 -3.64 3.84
C PHE A 163 -7.42 -3.94 2.35
N GLY A 164 -7.86 -2.97 1.57
CA GLY A 164 -7.53 -2.87 0.15
C GLY A 164 -7.42 -1.41 -0.21
N SER A 165 -6.52 -1.06 -1.09
CA SER A 165 -6.29 0.30 -1.56
C SER A 165 -6.52 0.42 -3.06
N GLY A 166 -6.75 1.65 -3.55
CA GLY A 166 -6.89 1.88 -4.97
C GLY A 166 -6.85 3.35 -5.31
N ALA A 167 -6.07 3.71 -6.32
CA ALA A 167 -6.02 5.04 -6.90
C ALA A 167 -6.35 5.02 -8.38
N HIS A 168 -7.10 6.03 -8.83
CA HIS A 168 -7.38 6.24 -10.25
C HIS A 168 -7.92 7.65 -10.49
N PHE A 169 -7.76 8.18 -11.71
CA PHE A 169 -8.35 9.46 -12.10
C PHE A 169 -9.89 9.43 -12.08
N ASP A 170 -10.48 8.28 -12.34
CA ASP A 170 -11.91 8.03 -12.18
C ASP A 170 -12.19 7.48 -10.78
N ARG A 171 -13.06 8.17 -10.03
CA ARG A 171 -13.42 7.82 -8.64
C ARG A 171 -14.02 6.41 -8.52
N ARG A 172 -14.86 6.02 -9.49
CA ARG A 172 -15.47 4.70 -9.49
C ARG A 172 -14.42 3.60 -9.66
N ILE A 173 -13.45 3.81 -10.56
CA ILE A 173 -12.37 2.85 -10.78
C ILE A 173 -11.45 2.78 -9.55
N ALA A 174 -11.13 3.91 -8.91
CA ALA A 174 -10.38 3.93 -7.67
C ALA A 174 -11.04 3.10 -6.58
N LEU A 175 -12.37 3.28 -6.40
CA LEU A 175 -13.15 2.49 -5.45
C LEU A 175 -13.17 1.00 -5.81
N LEU A 176 -13.41 0.64 -7.06
CA LEU A 176 -13.43 -0.76 -7.48
C LEU A 176 -12.08 -1.44 -7.26
N ARG A 177 -10.97 -0.74 -7.46
CA ARG A 177 -9.62 -1.26 -7.16
C ARG A 177 -9.45 -1.57 -5.68
N SER A 178 -9.81 -0.63 -4.81
CA SER A 178 -9.69 -0.85 -3.36
C SER A 178 -10.55 -2.02 -2.88
N LEU A 179 -11.76 -2.17 -3.39
CA LEU A 179 -12.64 -3.29 -3.08
C LEU A 179 -12.14 -4.61 -3.64
N THR A 180 -11.57 -4.61 -4.85
CA THR A 180 -11.02 -5.80 -5.48
C THR A 180 -9.78 -6.30 -4.74
N GLU A 181 -8.88 -5.41 -4.36
CA GLU A 181 -7.69 -5.76 -3.57
C GLU A 181 -8.11 -6.34 -2.21
N LEU A 182 -9.06 -5.72 -1.52
CA LEU A 182 -9.61 -6.24 -0.27
C LEU A 182 -10.14 -7.68 -0.43
N THR A 183 -10.91 -7.95 -1.48
CA THR A 183 -11.47 -9.29 -1.73
C THR A 183 -10.41 -10.32 -2.15
N GLN A 184 -9.34 -9.86 -2.79
CA GLN A 184 -8.21 -10.71 -3.19
C GLN A 184 -7.46 -11.24 -1.98
N PHE A 185 -7.15 -10.39 -0.99
CA PHE A 185 -6.50 -10.81 0.25
C PHE A 185 -7.36 -11.80 1.05
N MET A 186 -8.67 -11.61 1.10
CA MET A 186 -9.59 -12.58 1.69
C MET A 186 -9.49 -13.96 1.03
N SER A 187 -9.43 -14.00 -0.29
CA SER A 187 -9.35 -15.25 -1.05
C SER A 187 -8.05 -16.00 -0.77
N ILE A 188 -6.94 -15.30 -0.65
CA ILE A 188 -5.63 -15.86 -0.30
C ILE A 188 -5.67 -16.42 1.13
N GLY A 189 -6.25 -15.69 2.09
CA GLY A 189 -6.42 -16.15 3.46
C GLY A 189 -7.29 -17.40 3.58
N MET A 190 -8.31 -17.54 2.72
CA MET A 190 -9.17 -18.74 2.66
C MET A 190 -8.49 -19.93 1.98
N MET A 191 -7.69 -19.70 0.94
CA MET A 191 -6.97 -20.77 0.22
C MET A 191 -5.75 -21.30 1.00
N GLY A 192 -5.08 -20.46 1.80
CA GLY A 192 -4.00 -20.87 2.70
C GLY A 192 -4.49 -21.65 3.93
N GLY A 193 -5.80 -21.67 4.17
CA GLY A 193 -6.45 -22.24 5.36
C GLY A 193 -6.87 -23.71 5.24
N GLY A 194 -6.32 -24.49 4.33
CA GLY A 194 -6.59 -25.95 4.26
C GLY A 194 -6.14 -26.76 5.46
N SER A 195 -5.42 -26.18 6.41
CA SER A 195 -4.94 -26.82 7.65
C SER A 195 -5.35 -26.13 8.93
N GLY A 196 -6.26 -25.12 8.89
CA GLY A 196 -6.78 -24.49 10.12
C GLY A 196 -5.80 -23.62 10.91
N GLU A 197 -4.55 -23.59 10.53
CA GLU A 197 -3.54 -22.69 11.07
C GLU A 197 -3.28 -21.56 10.06
N LYS A 198 -3.71 -20.31 10.41
CA LYS A 198 -3.11 -19.12 9.80
C LYS A 198 -1.58 -19.29 9.92
N PRO A 199 -0.78 -18.89 8.92
CA PRO A 199 0.66 -18.77 9.14
C PRO A 199 0.81 -18.00 10.46
N SER A 200 1.45 -18.63 11.44
CA SER A 200 1.74 -17.98 12.71
C SER A 200 2.57 -16.75 12.37
N LEU A 201 1.93 -15.61 12.41
CA LEU A 201 2.59 -14.32 12.41
C LEU A 201 3.12 -14.12 13.84
N ASP A 202 3.93 -15.08 14.30
CA ASP A 202 4.56 -15.04 15.62
C ASP A 202 5.40 -13.77 15.68
N GLY A 203 4.90 -12.80 16.43
CA GLY A 203 5.53 -11.49 16.61
C GLY A 203 4.79 -10.29 16.04
N ILE A 204 3.75 -10.47 15.23
CA ILE A 204 2.87 -9.35 14.83
C ILE A 204 1.65 -9.35 15.74
N ASN A 205 1.53 -8.36 16.61
CA ASN A 205 0.30 -8.15 17.37
C ASN A 205 -0.87 -8.01 16.36
N PRO A 206 -1.96 -8.76 16.54
CA PRO A 206 -3.12 -8.62 15.67
C PRO A 206 -3.62 -7.17 15.75
N LEU A 207 -3.91 -6.58 14.60
CA LEU A 207 -4.49 -5.23 14.54
C LEU A 207 -5.84 -5.23 15.28
N ARG A 208 -6.04 -4.21 16.11
CA ARG A 208 -7.29 -3.99 16.84
C ARG A 208 -7.74 -2.56 16.62
N LEU A 209 -9.04 -2.35 16.41
CA LEU A 209 -9.56 -0.99 16.18
C LEU A 209 -9.29 -0.06 17.37
N GLU A 210 -9.23 -0.60 18.59
CA GLU A 210 -8.91 0.19 19.78
C GLU A 210 -7.49 0.79 19.77
N ASP A 211 -6.53 0.08 19.16
CA ASP A 211 -5.14 0.52 19.05
C ASP A 211 -4.91 1.44 17.84
N TYR A 212 -5.82 1.38 16.86
CA TYR A 212 -5.75 2.10 15.59
C TYR A 212 -7.05 2.86 15.29
N PRO A 213 -7.45 3.83 16.12
CA PRO A 213 -8.74 4.53 15.97
C PRO A 213 -8.88 5.30 14.65
N PHE A 214 -7.78 5.62 13.96
CA PHE A 214 -7.80 6.26 12.66
C PHE A 214 -8.28 5.36 11.51
N LEU A 215 -8.45 4.06 11.76
CA LEU A 215 -9.09 3.13 10.83
C LEU A 215 -10.61 3.30 10.79
N ILE A 216 -11.19 3.91 11.83
CA ILE A 216 -12.62 4.19 11.91
C ILE A 216 -12.90 5.54 11.26
N PRO A 217 -13.95 5.66 10.42
CA PRO A 217 -14.32 6.92 9.82
C PRO A 217 -14.52 8.03 10.86
N SER A 218 -14.12 9.24 10.52
CA SER A 218 -14.36 10.44 11.34
C SER A 218 -15.38 11.36 10.67
N ASP A 219 -16.36 11.81 11.44
CA ASP A 219 -17.35 12.82 10.98
C ASP A 219 -16.72 14.19 10.72
N THR A 220 -15.50 14.40 11.23
CA THR A 220 -14.76 15.66 11.02
C THR A 220 -13.48 15.32 10.24
N PRO A 221 -13.51 15.41 8.90
CA PRO A 221 -12.32 15.16 8.11
C PRO A 221 -11.24 16.18 8.46
N ILE A 222 -10.08 15.71 8.88
CA ILE A 222 -8.89 16.54 8.97
C ILE A 222 -8.42 16.74 7.54
N LEU A 223 -8.71 17.88 6.97
CA LEU A 223 -8.15 18.27 5.68
C LEU A 223 -6.62 18.33 5.82
N PRO A 224 -5.88 17.86 4.83
CA PRO A 224 -4.44 18.15 4.78
C PRO A 224 -4.25 19.67 4.83
N PRO A 225 -3.15 20.16 5.41
CA PRO A 225 -2.88 21.59 5.39
C PRO A 225 -2.86 22.05 3.94
N ALA A 226 -3.52 23.20 3.70
CA ALA A 226 -3.54 23.81 2.38
C ALA A 226 -2.08 24.00 1.89
N PRO A 227 -1.77 23.73 0.61
CA PRO A 227 -0.45 24.00 0.08
C PRO A 227 -0.14 25.48 0.29
N GLY A 228 0.96 25.74 1.02
CA GLY A 228 1.52 27.07 1.26
C GLY A 228 2.23 27.60 0.03
#